data_64925970b3fb2fb381308deb9aa931b2
#
_entry.id   64925970b3fb2fb381308deb9aa931b2
#
_cell.length_a   1.000
_cell.length_b   1.000
_cell.length_c   1.000
_cell.angle_alpha   90.00
_cell.angle_beta   90.00
_cell.angle_gamma   90.00
#
_symmetry.space_group_name_H-M   'P 1'
#
loop_
_entity.id
_entity.type
_entity.pdbx_description
1 polymer ?
#
loop_
_entity_poly.entity_id
_entity_poly.type
_entity_poly.pdbx_seq_one_letter_code
_entity_poly.pdbx_strand_id
1 'polypeptide(L)'
;MEILVALFAGVMGAAMAGIWVRDIMSGHGFDAPHGLLRAREADSDDLMIWHWAAELGTALVLIAGAFLFITGAAVAEAVMLVGLGGLLYTSTNSLGWSLAAPARRPYVYPMAAGLIGGVISVVVLVFF
;
A
#
# COMPACT_ATOMS: atom_id res chain seq x y z
N MET A 1 -5.86 -20.37 -8.38
CA MET A 1 -6.16 -18.92 -8.34
C MET A 1 -5.43 -18.20 -7.19
N GLU A 2 -5.31 -18.83 -6.06
CA GLU A 2 -4.65 -18.28 -4.85
C GLU A 2 -3.20 -17.80 -5.08
N ILE A 3 -2.42 -18.54 -5.89
CA ILE A 3 -1.05 -18.12 -6.20
C ILE A 3 -0.99 -16.79 -6.97
N LEU A 4 -2.01 -16.49 -7.78
CA LEU A 4 -2.10 -15.19 -8.46
C LEU A 4 -2.41 -14.07 -7.48
N VAL A 5 -3.21 -14.33 -6.45
CA VAL A 5 -3.46 -13.38 -5.36
C VAL A 5 -2.16 -13.12 -4.58
N ALA A 6 -1.41 -14.18 -4.25
CA ALA A 6 -0.14 -14.04 -3.55
C ALA A 6 0.89 -13.24 -4.37
N LEU A 7 0.98 -13.50 -5.67
CA LEU A 7 1.85 -12.74 -6.56
C LEU A 7 1.43 -11.28 -6.67
N PHE A 8 0.13 -11.01 -6.85
CA PHE A 8 -0.39 -9.64 -6.88
C PHE A 8 -0.08 -8.89 -5.58
N ALA A 9 -0.40 -9.51 -4.43
CA ALA A 9 -0.16 -8.91 -3.12
C ALA A 9 1.33 -8.64 -2.87
N GLY A 10 2.19 -9.60 -3.22
CA GLY A 10 3.64 -9.46 -3.09
C GLY A 10 4.20 -8.32 -3.95
N VAL A 11 3.75 -8.23 -5.22
CA VAL A 11 4.15 -7.15 -6.14
C VAL A 11 3.65 -5.80 -5.65
N MET A 12 2.38 -5.69 -5.23
CA MET A 12 1.83 -4.45 -4.70
C MET A 12 2.54 -4.02 -3.41
N GLY A 13 2.77 -4.94 -2.49
CA GLY A 13 3.51 -4.67 -1.26
C GLY A 13 4.93 -4.20 -1.53
N ALA A 14 5.65 -4.88 -2.43
CA ALA A 14 7.02 -4.49 -2.80
C ALA A 14 7.06 -3.12 -3.49
N ALA A 15 6.11 -2.82 -4.38
CA ALA A 15 6.00 -1.54 -5.05
C ALA A 15 5.71 -0.40 -4.05
N MET A 16 4.75 -0.59 -3.13
CA MET A 16 4.43 0.37 -2.08
C MET A 16 5.64 0.60 -1.16
N ALA A 17 6.28 -0.46 -0.67
CA ALA A 17 7.46 -0.34 0.18
C ALA A 17 8.61 0.37 -0.56
N GLY A 18 8.85 0.04 -1.83
CA GLY A 18 9.89 0.66 -2.65
C GLY A 18 9.67 2.15 -2.86
N ILE A 19 8.43 2.58 -3.14
CA ILE A 19 8.08 4.00 -3.29
C ILE A 19 8.35 4.74 -1.98
N TRP A 20 7.84 4.24 -0.85
CA TRP A 20 7.98 4.92 0.43
C TRP A 20 9.41 4.95 0.95
N VAL A 21 10.15 3.83 0.82
CA VAL A 21 11.59 3.79 1.18
C VAL A 21 12.36 4.80 0.34
N ARG A 22 12.12 4.84 -0.98
CA ARG A 22 12.75 5.82 -1.85
C ARG A 22 12.43 7.26 -1.43
N ASP A 23 11.17 7.57 -1.16
CA ASP A 23 10.74 8.91 -0.81
C ASP A 23 11.27 9.35 0.57
N ILE A 24 11.31 8.43 1.54
CA ILE A 24 11.96 8.66 2.84
C ILE A 24 13.47 8.94 2.66
N MET A 25 14.16 8.12 1.87
CA MET A 25 15.61 8.26 1.66
C MET A 25 15.99 9.49 0.83
N SER A 26 15.16 9.85 -0.16
CA SER A 26 15.41 11.02 -1.02
C SER A 26 15.06 12.35 -0.37
N GLY A 27 14.40 12.33 0.78
CA GLY A 27 13.91 13.54 1.44
C GLY A 27 12.74 14.21 0.71
N HIS A 28 12.10 13.50 -0.25
CA HIS A 28 10.95 13.98 -0.99
C HIS A 28 9.72 13.19 -0.56
N GLY A 29 8.86 13.74 0.26
CA GLY A 29 7.51 13.22 0.45
C GLY A 29 6.58 13.74 -0.65
N PHE A 30 5.46 13.07 -0.90
CA PHE A 30 4.51 13.45 -1.96
C PHE A 30 4.01 14.90 -1.89
N ASP A 31 4.01 15.50 -0.74
CA ASP A 31 3.61 16.91 -0.51
C ASP A 31 4.62 17.72 0.29
N ALA A 32 5.61 17.08 0.89
CA ALA A 32 6.64 17.78 1.63
C ALA A 32 7.89 17.93 0.74
N PRO A 33 8.35 19.14 0.46
CA PRO A 33 9.57 19.36 -0.32
C PRO A 33 10.82 18.79 0.35
N HIS A 34 10.68 18.14 1.51
CA HIS A 34 11.81 17.81 2.38
C HIS A 34 11.76 16.42 3.04
N GLY A 35 10.76 15.56 2.74
CA GLY A 35 10.65 14.20 3.26
C GLY A 35 10.27 14.07 4.74
N LEU A 36 10.18 12.82 5.21
CA LEU A 36 9.67 12.45 6.52
C LEU A 36 10.35 13.20 7.69
N LEU A 37 11.67 13.37 7.63
CA LEU A 37 12.44 13.97 8.73
C LEU A 37 12.23 15.48 8.84
N ARG A 38 11.89 16.16 7.74
CA ARG A 38 11.58 17.60 7.74
C ARG A 38 10.09 17.90 7.80
N ALA A 39 9.23 16.96 7.40
CA ALA A 39 7.80 17.07 7.63
C ALA A 39 7.48 17.24 9.12
N ARG A 40 8.33 16.72 10.01
CA ARG A 40 8.21 16.87 11.45
C ARG A 40 8.46 18.32 11.96
N GLU A 41 9.07 19.16 11.13
CA GLU A 41 9.34 20.57 11.46
C GLU A 41 8.25 21.53 10.96
N ALA A 42 7.38 21.06 10.06
CA ALA A 42 6.27 21.84 9.54
C ALA A 42 5.00 21.49 10.30
N ASP A 43 4.39 22.47 10.93
CA ASP A 43 3.23 22.41 11.87
C ASP A 43 1.95 21.73 11.34
N SER A 44 1.98 21.17 10.12
CA SER A 44 0.80 20.55 9.44
C SER A 44 0.88 19.04 9.25
N ASP A 45 1.96 18.35 9.69
CA ASP A 45 2.33 17.08 9.08
C ASP A 45 2.29 15.83 10.00
N ASP A 46 1.77 15.92 11.20
CA ASP A 46 1.53 14.76 12.07
C ASP A 46 0.61 13.73 11.40
N LEU A 47 -0.35 14.19 10.57
CA LEU A 47 -1.25 13.32 9.83
C LEU A 47 -0.54 12.55 8.70
N MET A 48 0.46 13.15 8.06
CA MET A 48 1.21 12.53 6.98
C MET A 48 2.09 11.38 7.48
N ILE A 49 2.68 11.50 8.67
CA ILE A 49 3.48 10.43 9.28
C ILE A 49 2.63 9.19 9.50
N TRP A 50 1.41 9.35 9.99
CA TRP A 50 0.49 8.23 10.21
C TRP A 50 0.00 7.61 8.91
N HIS A 51 -0.20 8.41 7.86
CA HIS A 51 -0.52 7.91 6.53
C HIS A 51 0.61 7.03 5.97
N TRP A 52 1.85 7.49 6.04
CA TRP A 52 3.02 6.71 5.62
C TRP A 52 3.21 5.44 6.44
N ALA A 53 3.03 5.53 7.75
CA ALA A 53 3.12 4.37 8.63
C ALA A 53 2.05 3.31 8.26
N ALA A 54 0.83 3.74 7.95
CA ALA A 54 -0.25 2.86 7.53
C ALA A 54 0.05 2.19 6.17
N GLU A 55 0.55 2.93 5.20
CA GLU A 55 0.90 2.39 3.89
C GLU A 55 2.10 1.45 3.96
N LEU A 56 3.16 1.82 4.68
CA LEU A 56 4.31 0.94 4.87
C LEU A 56 3.95 -0.32 5.65
N GLY A 57 3.13 -0.18 6.70
CA GLY A 57 2.60 -1.32 7.46
C GLY A 57 1.78 -2.25 6.57
N THR A 58 0.89 -1.70 5.74
CA THR A 58 0.12 -2.47 4.75
C THR A 58 1.05 -3.20 3.77
N ALA A 59 2.06 -2.52 3.25
CA ALA A 59 3.04 -3.12 2.34
C ALA A 59 3.75 -4.33 2.96
N LEU A 60 4.19 -4.20 4.21
CA LEU A 60 4.87 -5.28 4.93
C LEU A 60 3.93 -6.47 5.19
N VAL A 61 2.67 -6.22 5.54
CA VAL A 61 1.66 -7.28 5.75
C VAL A 61 1.35 -7.99 4.45
N LEU A 62 1.25 -7.28 3.31
CA LEU A 62 1.05 -7.88 1.98
C LEU A 62 2.23 -8.79 1.58
N ILE A 63 3.46 -8.33 1.79
CA ILE A 63 4.67 -9.12 1.50
C ILE A 63 4.70 -10.36 2.40
N ALA A 64 4.45 -10.20 3.70
CA ALA A 64 4.39 -11.31 4.64
C ALA A 64 3.28 -12.31 4.28
N GLY A 65 2.09 -11.83 3.94
CA GLY A 65 0.97 -12.66 3.48
C GLY A 65 1.34 -13.45 2.22
N ALA A 66 1.94 -12.80 1.23
CA ALA A 66 2.39 -13.47 0.01
C ALA A 66 3.44 -14.56 0.30
N PHE A 67 4.41 -14.28 1.15
CA PHE A 67 5.41 -15.26 1.56
C PHE A 67 4.79 -16.44 2.30
N LEU A 68 3.89 -16.18 3.26
CA LEU A 68 3.19 -17.23 4.01
C LEU A 68 2.32 -18.10 3.11
N PHE A 69 1.68 -17.52 2.08
CA PHE A 69 0.92 -18.25 1.07
C PHE A 69 1.80 -19.20 0.28
N ILE A 70 2.94 -18.72 -0.22
CA ILE A 70 3.89 -19.52 -1.00
C ILE A 70 4.45 -20.67 -0.16
N THR A 71 4.66 -20.46 1.14
CA THR A 71 5.19 -21.47 2.06
C THR A 71 4.11 -22.41 2.62
N GLY A 72 2.84 -22.19 2.33
CA GLY A 72 1.74 -23.03 2.82
C GLY A 72 1.47 -22.90 4.32
N ALA A 73 1.76 -21.75 4.92
CA ALA A 73 1.54 -21.54 6.35
C ALA A 73 0.04 -21.47 6.69
N ALA A 74 -0.38 -22.09 7.79
CA ALA A 74 -1.79 -22.16 8.21
C ALA A 74 -2.45 -20.77 8.43
N VAL A 75 -1.66 -19.75 8.74
CA VAL A 75 -2.16 -18.38 8.97
C VAL A 75 -2.13 -17.49 7.72
N ALA A 76 -1.70 -18.03 6.57
CA ALA A 76 -1.46 -17.27 5.35
C ALA A 76 -2.70 -16.49 4.89
N GLU A 77 -3.85 -17.14 4.84
CA GLU A 77 -5.11 -16.52 4.40
C GLU A 77 -5.51 -15.35 5.31
N ALA A 78 -5.45 -15.53 6.63
CA ALA A 78 -5.79 -14.48 7.58
C ALA A 78 -4.87 -13.26 7.43
N VAL A 79 -3.56 -13.47 7.31
CA VAL A 79 -2.58 -12.40 7.13
C VAL A 79 -2.80 -11.71 5.78
N MET A 80 -3.08 -12.48 4.71
CA MET A 80 -3.38 -11.94 3.39
C MET A 80 -4.63 -11.06 3.39
N LEU A 81 -5.73 -11.53 4.02
CA LEU A 81 -6.96 -10.74 4.12
C LEU A 81 -6.76 -9.43 4.88
N VAL A 82 -5.97 -9.45 5.96
CA VAL A 82 -5.59 -8.21 6.67
C VAL A 82 -4.80 -7.27 5.77
N GLY A 83 -3.82 -7.78 5.04
CA GLY A 83 -3.03 -6.98 4.08
C GLY A 83 -3.87 -6.40 2.95
N LEU A 84 -4.78 -7.21 2.37
CA LEU A 84 -5.69 -6.75 1.31
C LEU A 84 -6.69 -5.71 1.83
N GLY A 85 -7.20 -5.86 3.05
CA GLY A 85 -8.03 -4.85 3.71
C GLY A 85 -7.29 -3.52 3.88
N GLY A 86 -6.04 -3.57 4.32
CA GLY A 86 -5.14 -2.42 4.37
C GLY A 86 -4.93 -1.79 2.98
N LEU A 87 -4.68 -2.61 1.95
CA LEU A 87 -4.52 -2.14 0.57
C LEU A 87 -5.76 -1.43 0.05
N LEU A 88 -6.95 -1.97 0.30
CA LEU A 88 -8.21 -1.34 -0.10
C LEU A 88 -8.38 0.03 0.57
N TYR A 89 -8.11 0.10 1.86
CA TYR A 89 -8.18 1.36 2.61
C TYR A 89 -7.18 2.40 2.08
N THR A 90 -5.91 2.04 1.98
CA THR A 90 -4.84 2.97 1.57
C THR A 90 -5.02 3.39 0.11
N SER A 91 -5.36 2.44 -0.79
CA SER A 91 -5.61 2.76 -2.21
C SER A 91 -6.80 3.69 -2.40
N THR A 92 -7.89 3.51 -1.64
CA THR A 92 -9.06 4.40 -1.70
C THR A 92 -8.69 5.81 -1.24
N ASN A 93 -7.98 5.91 -0.11
CA ASN A 93 -7.56 7.19 0.45
C ASN A 93 -6.59 7.92 -0.50
N SER A 94 -5.57 7.22 -0.97
CA SER A 94 -4.56 7.77 -1.88
C SER A 94 -5.10 8.07 -3.27
N LEU A 95 -6.12 7.35 -3.73
CA LEU A 95 -6.83 7.68 -4.98
C LEU A 95 -7.56 9.02 -4.85
N GLY A 96 -8.29 9.25 -3.75
CA GLY A 96 -8.93 10.52 -3.46
C GLY A 96 -7.93 11.68 -3.42
N TRP A 97 -6.82 11.48 -2.74
CA TRP A 97 -5.71 12.44 -2.69
C TRP A 97 -5.11 12.72 -4.08
N SER A 98 -4.93 11.69 -4.91
CA SER A 98 -4.39 11.81 -6.26
C SER A 98 -5.30 12.58 -7.21
N LEU A 99 -6.62 12.44 -7.05
CA LEU A 99 -7.62 13.15 -7.85
C LEU A 99 -7.76 14.62 -7.45
N ALA A 100 -7.38 14.99 -6.23
CA ALA A 100 -7.56 16.35 -5.70
C ALA A 100 -6.65 17.40 -6.38
N ALA A 101 -5.53 16.99 -7.00
CA ALA A 101 -4.63 17.95 -7.65
C ALA A 101 -4.06 17.41 -8.98
N PRO A 102 -3.97 18.26 -10.03
CA PRO A 102 -3.44 17.84 -11.34
C PRO A 102 -2.02 17.24 -11.30
N ALA A 103 -1.15 17.77 -10.44
CA ALA A 103 0.23 17.30 -10.29
C ALA A 103 0.32 15.87 -9.76
N ARG A 104 -0.75 15.36 -9.13
CA ARG A 104 -0.82 14.03 -8.51
C ARG A 104 -1.47 12.98 -9.41
N ARG A 105 -2.03 13.37 -10.55
CA ARG A 105 -2.74 12.46 -11.48
C ARG A 105 -1.95 11.22 -11.92
N PRO A 106 -0.62 11.23 -12.07
CA PRO A 106 0.13 10.02 -12.38
C PRO A 106 -0.06 8.88 -11.36
N TYR A 107 -0.38 9.21 -10.11
CA TYR A 107 -0.62 8.22 -9.05
C TYR A 107 -2.02 7.57 -9.10
N VAL A 108 -2.95 8.13 -9.87
CA VAL A 108 -4.31 7.57 -10.02
C VAL A 108 -4.27 6.15 -10.54
N TYR A 109 -3.43 5.85 -11.52
CA TYR A 109 -3.35 4.53 -12.14
C TYR A 109 -2.90 3.43 -11.16
N PRO A 110 -1.77 3.56 -10.44
CA PRO A 110 -1.36 2.55 -9.47
C PRO A 110 -2.35 2.42 -8.30
N MET A 111 -2.97 3.52 -7.85
CA MET A 111 -3.97 3.47 -6.78
C MET A 111 -5.25 2.77 -7.24
N ALA A 112 -5.73 3.06 -8.45
CA ALA A 112 -6.87 2.35 -9.04
C ALA A 112 -6.57 0.86 -9.26
N ALA A 113 -5.37 0.51 -9.70
CA ALA A 113 -4.94 -0.88 -9.85
C ALA A 113 -4.91 -1.61 -8.50
N GLY A 114 -4.40 -0.97 -7.45
CA GLY A 114 -4.40 -1.50 -6.08
C GLY A 114 -5.82 -1.74 -5.57
N LEU A 115 -6.73 -0.80 -5.80
CA LEU A 115 -8.13 -0.90 -5.38
C LEU A 115 -8.85 -2.04 -6.13
N ILE A 116 -8.79 -2.05 -7.45
CA ILE A 116 -9.48 -3.07 -8.28
C ILE A 116 -8.90 -4.46 -8.02
N GLY A 117 -7.58 -4.60 -8.07
CA GLY A 117 -6.92 -5.88 -7.82
C GLY A 117 -7.11 -6.36 -6.38
N GLY A 118 -7.14 -5.46 -5.41
CA GLY A 118 -7.46 -5.78 -4.02
C GLY A 118 -8.86 -6.35 -3.86
N VAL A 119 -9.88 -5.71 -4.47
CA VAL A 119 -11.26 -6.23 -4.45
C VAL A 119 -11.33 -7.63 -5.08
N ILE A 120 -10.75 -7.79 -6.28
CA ILE A 120 -10.72 -9.10 -6.96
C ILE A 120 -10.04 -10.15 -6.08
N SER A 121 -8.92 -9.81 -5.47
CA SER A 121 -8.16 -10.73 -4.60
C SER A 121 -8.96 -11.16 -3.38
N VAL A 122 -9.66 -10.24 -2.71
CA VAL A 122 -10.54 -10.58 -1.59
C VAL A 122 -11.67 -11.51 -2.04
N VAL A 123 -12.32 -11.20 -3.17
CA VAL A 123 -13.40 -12.05 -3.71
C VAL A 123 -12.88 -13.45 -4.02
N VAL A 124 -11.70 -13.56 -4.63
CA VAL A 124 -11.08 -14.86 -4.92
C VAL A 124 -10.80 -15.65 -3.64
N LEU A 125 -10.22 -15.04 -2.62
CA LEU A 125 -9.88 -15.75 -1.37
C LEU A 125 -11.10 -16.17 -0.55
N VAL A 126 -12.18 -15.38 -0.60
CA VAL A 126 -13.36 -15.65 0.24
C VAL A 126 -14.33 -16.64 -0.42
N PHE A 127 -14.40 -16.67 -1.74
CA PHE A 127 -15.45 -17.42 -2.45
C PHE A 127 -14.93 -18.57 -3.33
N PHE A 128 -13.63 -18.69 -3.56
CA PHE A 128 -13.03 -19.68 -4.45
C PHE A 128 -11.81 -20.39 -3.85
#